data_b04493b61335f176d58aaae63114f13b
#
_entry.id   b04493b61335f176d58aaae63114f13b
#
_cell.length_a   1.000
_cell.length_b   1.000
_cell.length_c   1.000
_cell.angle_alpha   90.00
_cell.angle_beta   90.00
_cell.angle_gamma   90.00
#
_symmetry.space_group_name_H-M   'P 1'
#
loop_
_entity.id
_entity.type
_entity.pdbx_description
1 polymer ?
#
loop_
_entity_poly.entity_id
_entity_poly.type
_entity_poly.pdbx_seq_one_letter_code
_entity_poly.pdbx_strand_id
1 'polypeptide(L)'
;MKKLFKYLKPFTPMIIVAVILTFCQGMLNLYLPNLMSDIVNNGIVGQSLDEVYKYGMQMVIVTIGFMCCAIGATFMASRVSAGFGKKLKSAIYKQVEKFSLAEFKKISTASLITRTTNDVTQVQQLTLMSMRMMIGAPLMCIGGIIMALSKNKELSVLFIVVIPILLFAIIFLARKIVPLFTILQKRTDRINQVIREKLTGVRVIRAFGTQEYERKRYDKANKDIYDISLKAAYIMSILMPIVLFLINVSSVAVVWFGSHLVDSGAMQIGDMMAFMQYAIQVLFSILGVTMMFVMIPRAMVSAKRIIEVLETESSIKDSGKVIPEEKITNPGEIEFVNATFQYADGDIPVLSNMNFKIEKGQTVAVLGGTGSGKTSLLSLMMRFYDVTEGEIKIGGVNIKEMSLKQLRNMIGYVPQKAVLFSGTIESNIKYGKKDATYEEMVEASKIAQSYDFIDSLDDKFNSQVAQGGTNFSGGQKQRLSIARAIIKKPQIYLFDDSFSALDYKTDKKLREALEENMKDSTVVIVAQRVSTVLNADKILFIDDGKIIAQGTHSELYNSCEEYKEVVLSQITEEEAIKNVK
;
A
#
# COMPACT_ATOMS: atom_id res chain seq x y z
N MET A 1 4.38 17.65 -1.80
CA MET A 1 5.12 17.32 -3.06
C MET A 1 6.61 17.69 -2.99
N LYS A 2 7.03 18.87 -2.47
CA LYS A 2 8.47 19.25 -2.43
C LYS A 2 9.39 18.13 -1.89
N LYS A 3 8.97 17.42 -0.84
CA LYS A 3 9.75 16.30 -0.25
C LYS A 3 9.95 15.10 -1.18
N LEU A 4 9.05 14.89 -2.16
CA LEU A 4 9.18 13.80 -3.14
C LEU A 4 10.16 14.13 -4.27
N PHE A 5 10.45 15.42 -4.51
CA PHE A 5 11.39 15.83 -5.55
C PHE A 5 12.80 15.30 -5.33
N LYS A 6 13.20 14.98 -4.09
CA LYS A 6 14.49 14.31 -3.83
C LYS A 6 14.65 13.00 -4.62
N TYR A 7 13.55 12.28 -4.89
CA TYR A 7 13.56 11.04 -5.66
C TYR A 7 13.58 11.27 -7.17
N LEU A 8 13.25 12.50 -7.64
CA LEU A 8 13.40 12.92 -9.04
C LEU A 8 14.82 13.41 -9.36
N LYS A 9 15.56 13.90 -8.37
CA LYS A 9 16.92 14.47 -8.55
C LYS A 9 17.87 13.61 -9.40
N PRO A 10 17.91 12.27 -9.28
CA PRO A 10 18.78 11.45 -10.12
C PRO A 10 18.38 11.43 -11.61
N PHE A 11 17.19 11.86 -11.96
CA PHE A 11 16.68 11.91 -13.32
C PHE A 11 16.77 13.31 -13.95
N THR A 12 17.38 14.29 -13.24
CA THR A 12 17.51 15.68 -13.71
C THR A 12 18.05 15.80 -15.14
N PRO A 13 19.11 15.06 -15.56
CA PRO A 13 19.59 15.16 -16.95
C PRO A 13 18.52 14.74 -17.97
N MET A 14 17.79 13.64 -17.69
CA MET A 14 16.72 13.18 -18.58
C MET A 14 15.53 14.14 -18.60
N ILE A 15 15.23 14.80 -17.47
CA ILE A 15 14.19 15.83 -17.38
C ILE A 15 14.57 17.03 -18.27
N ILE A 16 15.82 17.50 -18.21
CA ILE A 16 16.29 18.62 -19.03
C ILE A 16 16.18 18.26 -20.51
N VAL A 17 16.63 17.07 -20.90
CA VAL A 17 16.52 16.61 -22.30
C VAL A 17 15.04 16.54 -22.74
N ALA A 18 14.16 15.98 -21.91
CA ALA A 18 12.74 15.90 -22.23
C ALA A 18 12.11 17.30 -22.40
N VAL A 19 12.49 18.27 -21.55
CA VAL A 19 12.06 19.66 -21.62
C VAL A 19 12.52 20.30 -22.92
N ILE A 20 13.79 20.16 -23.27
CA ILE A 20 14.36 20.70 -24.53
C ILE A 20 13.65 20.09 -25.75
N LEU A 21 13.47 18.76 -25.77
CA LEU A 21 12.78 18.10 -26.86
C LEU A 21 11.31 18.53 -26.98
N THR A 22 10.62 18.72 -25.84
CA THR A 22 9.23 19.25 -25.83
C THR A 22 9.18 20.68 -26.34
N PHE A 23 10.16 21.49 -25.98
CA PHE A 23 10.26 22.86 -26.48
C PHE A 23 10.53 22.87 -28.00
N CYS A 24 11.51 22.11 -28.48
CA CYS A 24 11.80 21.97 -29.92
C CYS A 24 10.57 21.44 -30.68
N GLN A 25 9.90 20.44 -30.15
CA GLN A 25 8.64 19.92 -30.69
C GLN A 25 7.58 21.02 -30.85
N GLY A 26 7.39 21.87 -29.82
CA GLY A 26 6.45 22.97 -29.87
C GLY A 26 6.82 24.01 -30.90
N MET A 27 8.10 24.40 -31.00
CA MET A 27 8.60 25.35 -31.98
C MET A 27 8.42 24.84 -33.42
N LEU A 28 8.77 23.58 -33.68
CA LEU A 28 8.56 22.98 -34.99
C LEU A 28 7.07 22.89 -35.35
N ASN A 29 6.20 22.58 -34.39
CA ASN A 29 4.74 22.56 -34.61
C ASN A 29 4.18 23.97 -34.95
N LEU A 30 4.68 25.01 -34.28
CA LEU A 30 4.30 26.41 -34.58
C LEU A 30 4.84 26.92 -35.92
N TYR A 31 5.91 26.32 -36.44
CA TYR A 31 6.48 26.71 -37.73
C TYR A 31 5.72 26.10 -38.92
N LEU A 32 5.02 24.97 -38.76
CA LEU A 32 4.29 24.28 -39.84
C LEU A 32 3.21 25.17 -40.52
N PRO A 33 2.34 25.90 -39.78
CA PRO A 33 1.38 26.80 -40.42
C PRO A 33 2.05 27.92 -41.23
N ASN A 34 3.25 28.36 -40.82
CA ASN A 34 3.97 29.39 -41.57
C ASN A 34 4.46 28.83 -42.92
N LEU A 35 5.04 27.63 -42.96
CA LEU A 35 5.42 26.99 -44.22
C LEU A 35 4.21 26.74 -45.12
N MET A 36 3.05 26.41 -44.55
CA MET A 36 1.81 26.28 -45.33
C MET A 36 1.39 27.63 -45.93
N SER A 37 1.54 28.72 -45.17
CA SER A 37 1.32 30.07 -45.67
C SER A 37 2.22 30.38 -46.87
N ASP A 38 3.52 30.04 -46.77
CA ASP A 38 4.51 30.30 -47.82
C ASP A 38 4.22 29.45 -49.08
N ILE A 39 3.78 28.19 -48.94
CA ILE A 39 3.33 27.37 -50.07
C ILE A 39 2.15 28.03 -50.80
N VAL A 40 1.18 28.55 -50.06
CA VAL A 40 0.00 29.18 -50.66
C VAL A 40 0.35 30.50 -51.33
N ASN A 41 1.07 31.36 -50.62
CA ASN A 41 1.36 32.74 -51.10
C ASN A 41 2.37 32.74 -52.25
N ASN A 42 3.51 32.06 -52.09
CA ASN A 42 4.59 32.12 -53.09
C ASN A 42 4.46 31.02 -54.15
N GLY A 43 3.89 29.87 -53.80
CA GLY A 43 3.72 28.74 -54.69
C GLY A 43 2.42 28.83 -55.51
N ILE A 44 1.26 28.76 -54.83
CA ILE A 44 -0.04 28.66 -55.52
C ILE A 44 -0.43 30.02 -56.12
N VAL A 45 -0.48 31.09 -55.32
CA VAL A 45 -0.86 32.42 -55.77
C VAL A 45 0.21 32.98 -56.69
N GLY A 46 1.50 32.75 -56.38
CA GLY A 46 2.65 33.14 -57.25
C GLY A 46 2.84 32.24 -58.49
N GLN A 47 1.99 31.23 -58.71
CA GLN A 47 2.06 30.29 -59.85
C GLN A 47 3.43 29.66 -60.08
N SER A 48 4.20 29.40 -59.03
CA SER A 48 5.54 28.80 -59.05
C SER A 48 5.54 27.42 -58.45
N LEU A 49 5.63 26.38 -59.29
CA LEU A 49 5.75 24.99 -58.83
C LEU A 49 7.07 24.72 -58.09
N ASP A 50 8.14 25.42 -58.45
CA ASP A 50 9.43 25.26 -57.78
C ASP A 50 9.37 25.69 -56.32
N GLU A 51 8.66 26.78 -56.00
CA GLU A 51 8.46 27.23 -54.63
C GLU A 51 7.52 26.27 -53.87
N VAL A 52 6.51 25.66 -54.50
CA VAL A 52 5.68 24.62 -53.88
C VAL A 52 6.54 23.42 -53.49
N TYR A 53 7.41 22.94 -54.38
CA TYR A 53 8.30 21.82 -54.07
C TYR A 53 9.31 22.15 -52.98
N LYS A 54 9.88 23.33 -52.99
CA LYS A 54 10.83 23.82 -51.99
C LYS A 54 10.23 23.89 -50.60
N TYR A 55 9.12 24.63 -50.42
CA TYR A 55 8.45 24.73 -49.11
C TYR A 55 7.78 23.44 -48.70
N GLY A 56 7.25 22.66 -49.65
CA GLY A 56 6.73 21.30 -49.39
C GLY A 56 7.82 20.35 -48.82
N MET A 57 9.00 20.36 -49.41
CA MET A 57 10.11 19.57 -48.88
C MET A 57 10.55 20.03 -47.47
N GLN A 58 10.62 21.34 -47.23
CA GLN A 58 10.89 21.90 -45.90
C GLN A 58 9.83 21.49 -44.89
N MET A 59 8.55 21.49 -45.27
CA MET A 59 7.46 21.07 -44.41
C MET A 59 7.58 19.58 -44.02
N VAL A 60 7.99 18.73 -44.97
CA VAL A 60 8.26 17.29 -44.68
C VAL A 60 9.44 17.15 -43.71
N ILE A 61 10.54 17.86 -43.91
CA ILE A 61 11.71 17.82 -43.01
C ILE A 61 11.34 18.29 -41.61
N VAL A 62 10.60 19.41 -41.50
CA VAL A 62 10.13 19.93 -40.21
C VAL A 62 9.17 18.96 -39.53
N THR A 63 8.29 18.29 -40.28
CA THR A 63 7.38 17.26 -39.74
C THR A 63 8.13 16.05 -39.21
N ILE A 64 9.19 15.59 -39.93
CA ILE A 64 10.06 14.52 -39.45
C ILE A 64 10.78 14.96 -38.17
N GLY A 65 11.31 16.17 -38.14
CA GLY A 65 11.94 16.74 -36.95
C GLY A 65 10.99 16.81 -35.74
N PHE A 66 9.76 17.28 -35.98
CA PHE A 66 8.68 17.28 -34.97
C PHE A 66 8.39 15.88 -34.44
N MET A 67 8.27 14.89 -35.33
CA MET A 67 8.04 13.50 -34.96
C MET A 67 9.20 12.92 -34.11
N CYS A 68 10.44 13.15 -34.53
CA CYS A 68 11.63 12.71 -33.77
C CYS A 68 11.66 13.35 -32.36
N CYS A 69 11.42 14.65 -32.26
CA CYS A 69 11.34 15.36 -30.98
C CYS A 69 10.20 14.83 -30.12
N ALA A 70 9.02 14.56 -30.68
CA ALA A 70 7.86 14.04 -29.97
C ALA A 70 8.12 12.63 -29.40
N ILE A 71 8.72 11.75 -30.21
CA ILE A 71 9.10 10.40 -29.77
C ILE A 71 10.15 10.49 -28.66
N GLY A 72 11.21 11.27 -28.87
CA GLY A 72 12.29 11.46 -27.90
C GLY A 72 11.79 12.05 -26.57
N ALA A 73 10.97 13.09 -26.61
CA ALA A 73 10.37 13.70 -25.43
C ALA A 73 9.50 12.72 -24.65
N THR A 74 8.64 11.96 -25.37
CA THR A 74 7.76 10.96 -24.75
C THR A 74 8.56 9.82 -24.14
N PHE A 75 9.60 9.35 -24.82
CA PHE A 75 10.49 8.29 -24.33
C PHE A 75 11.20 8.72 -23.04
N MET A 76 11.80 9.92 -23.02
CA MET A 76 12.47 10.45 -21.84
C MET A 76 11.50 10.66 -20.67
N ALA A 77 10.34 11.26 -20.93
CA ALA A 77 9.31 11.51 -19.90
C ALA A 77 8.80 10.19 -19.30
N SER A 78 8.57 9.16 -20.11
CA SER A 78 8.12 7.84 -19.66
C SER A 78 9.20 7.16 -18.81
N ARG A 79 10.46 7.22 -19.21
CA ARG A 79 11.58 6.65 -18.47
C ARG A 79 11.80 7.33 -17.11
N VAL A 80 11.70 8.66 -17.06
CA VAL A 80 11.75 9.43 -15.81
C VAL A 80 10.60 9.05 -14.89
N SER A 81 9.37 9.05 -15.42
CA SER A 81 8.16 8.74 -14.67
C SER A 81 8.20 7.32 -14.08
N ALA A 82 8.55 6.32 -14.90
CA ALA A 82 8.66 4.93 -14.45
C ALA A 82 9.80 4.74 -13.42
N GLY A 83 10.96 5.35 -13.65
CA GLY A 83 12.09 5.34 -12.74
C GLY A 83 11.79 6.00 -11.40
N PHE A 84 11.07 7.11 -11.41
CA PHE A 84 10.57 7.79 -10.21
C PHE A 84 9.60 6.91 -9.42
N GLY A 85 8.61 6.30 -10.10
CA GLY A 85 7.68 5.34 -9.48
C GLY A 85 8.40 4.16 -8.83
N LYS A 86 9.40 3.56 -9.52
CA LYS A 86 10.24 2.50 -8.96
C LYS A 86 10.94 2.94 -7.68
N LYS A 87 11.56 4.13 -7.67
CA LYS A 87 12.25 4.66 -6.48
C LYS A 87 11.30 4.93 -5.32
N LEU A 88 10.12 5.48 -5.59
CA LEU A 88 9.11 5.70 -4.55
C LEU A 88 8.62 4.39 -3.94
N LYS A 89 8.27 3.40 -4.76
CA LYS A 89 7.85 2.06 -4.28
C LYS A 89 8.92 1.43 -3.40
N SER A 90 10.19 1.47 -3.85
CA SER A 90 11.31 0.94 -3.07
C SER A 90 11.52 1.70 -1.75
N ALA A 91 11.37 3.03 -1.76
CA ALA A 91 11.51 3.83 -0.55
C ALA A 91 10.40 3.57 0.47
N ILE A 92 9.15 3.46 -0.01
CA ILE A 92 7.99 3.11 0.85
C ILE A 92 8.21 1.72 1.44
N TYR A 93 8.57 0.72 0.63
CA TYR A 93 8.79 -0.65 1.09
C TYR A 93 9.87 -0.71 2.18
N LYS A 94 11.03 -0.09 1.94
CA LYS A 94 12.12 -0.01 2.93
C LYS A 94 11.71 0.70 4.23
N GLN A 95 10.81 1.67 4.15
CA GLN A 95 10.31 2.37 5.35
C GLN A 95 9.32 1.50 6.12
N VAL A 96 8.44 0.80 5.40
CA VAL A 96 7.45 -0.13 5.99
C VAL A 96 8.14 -1.31 6.68
N GLU A 97 9.27 -1.82 6.13
CA GLU A 97 10.06 -2.89 6.80
C GLU A 97 10.60 -2.47 8.17
N LYS A 98 10.75 -1.17 8.42
CA LYS A 98 11.20 -0.64 9.72
C LYS A 98 10.07 -0.44 10.73
N PHE A 99 8.83 -0.53 10.30
CA PHE A 99 7.67 -0.29 11.15
C PHE A 99 7.55 -1.35 12.24
N SER A 100 7.13 -0.91 13.43
CA SER A 100 6.64 -1.79 14.48
C SER A 100 5.17 -2.17 14.22
N LEU A 101 4.62 -3.06 15.03
CA LEU A 101 3.21 -3.41 14.94
C LEU A 101 2.28 -2.22 15.22
N ALA A 102 2.74 -1.22 15.97
CA ALA A 102 1.97 0.00 16.26
C ALA A 102 1.68 0.80 14.99
N GLU A 103 2.71 1.02 14.13
CA GLU A 103 2.53 1.73 12.86
C GLU A 103 1.66 0.93 11.88
N PHE A 104 1.81 -0.40 11.85
CA PHE A 104 0.94 -1.27 11.05
C PHE A 104 -0.53 -1.19 11.48
N LYS A 105 -0.80 -1.12 12.79
CA LYS A 105 -2.16 -0.93 13.31
C LYS A 105 -2.72 0.44 12.95
N LYS A 106 -1.91 1.50 13.11
CA LYS A 106 -2.29 2.89 12.82
C LYS A 106 -2.62 3.13 11.36
N ILE A 107 -1.78 2.64 10.42
CA ILE A 107 -1.94 2.94 8.98
C ILE A 107 -2.78 1.87 8.28
N SER A 108 -2.88 0.69 8.78
CA SER A 108 -3.44 -0.56 8.24
C SER A 108 -2.73 -1.10 6.99
N THR A 109 -2.66 -2.42 6.88
CA THR A 109 -2.02 -3.12 5.75
C THR A 109 -2.69 -2.78 4.41
N ALA A 110 -4.01 -2.70 4.37
CA ALA A 110 -4.76 -2.35 3.15
C ALA A 110 -4.40 -0.94 2.66
N SER A 111 -4.25 0.03 3.59
CA SER A 111 -3.83 1.39 3.27
C SER A 111 -2.38 1.43 2.76
N LEU A 112 -1.45 0.67 3.36
CA LEU A 112 -0.05 0.57 2.92
C LEU A 112 0.05 0.01 1.51
N ILE A 113 -0.73 -1.03 1.18
CA ILE A 113 -0.80 -1.58 -0.18
C ILE A 113 -1.26 -0.50 -1.17
N THR A 114 -2.36 0.20 -0.87
CA THR A 114 -2.89 1.27 -1.73
C THR A 114 -1.88 2.40 -1.93
N ARG A 115 -1.17 2.80 -0.87
CA ARG A 115 -0.14 3.86 -0.92
C ARG A 115 1.07 3.43 -1.76
N THR A 116 1.45 2.15 -1.72
CA THR A 116 2.58 1.62 -2.49
C THR A 116 2.23 1.38 -3.97
N THR A 117 0.98 1.13 -4.29
CA THR A 117 0.50 0.83 -5.64
C THR A 117 -0.19 2.03 -6.29
N ASN A 118 -1.44 2.27 -5.93
CA ASN A 118 -2.30 3.26 -6.59
C ASN A 118 -1.81 4.70 -6.38
N ASP A 119 -1.44 5.08 -5.14
CA ASP A 119 -0.99 6.45 -4.86
C ASP A 119 0.31 6.77 -5.58
N VAL A 120 1.27 5.82 -5.64
CA VAL A 120 2.49 6.00 -6.44
C VAL A 120 2.16 6.13 -7.91
N THR A 121 1.21 5.34 -8.45
CA THR A 121 0.78 5.43 -9.85
C THR A 121 0.17 6.80 -10.18
N GLN A 122 -0.65 7.39 -9.28
CA GLN A 122 -1.20 8.74 -9.46
C GLN A 122 -0.10 9.81 -9.52
N VAL A 123 0.87 9.75 -8.62
CA VAL A 123 2.02 10.68 -8.63
C VAL A 123 2.90 10.49 -9.86
N GLN A 124 3.10 9.24 -10.29
CA GLN A 124 3.82 8.88 -11.51
C GLN A 124 3.13 9.45 -12.76
N GLN A 125 1.81 9.30 -12.88
CA GLN A 125 1.03 9.83 -14.00
C GLN A 125 1.08 11.36 -14.04
N LEU A 126 0.96 12.03 -12.89
CA LEU A 126 1.12 13.48 -12.84
C LEU A 126 2.52 13.90 -13.31
N THR A 127 3.57 13.19 -12.90
CA THR A 127 4.95 13.48 -13.34
C THR A 127 5.08 13.36 -14.85
N LEU A 128 4.55 12.29 -15.47
CA LEU A 128 4.55 12.10 -16.91
C LEU A 128 3.83 13.22 -17.64
N MET A 129 2.62 13.55 -17.19
CA MET A 129 1.82 14.62 -17.82
C MET A 129 2.42 16.00 -17.61
N SER A 130 2.98 16.28 -16.43
CA SER A 130 3.64 17.56 -16.17
C SER A 130 4.80 17.81 -17.13
N MET A 131 5.62 16.80 -17.41
CA MET A 131 6.75 16.94 -18.34
C MET A 131 6.31 17.23 -19.78
N ARG A 132 5.14 16.75 -20.20
CA ARG A 132 4.61 16.95 -21.55
C ARG A 132 3.75 18.20 -21.68
N MET A 133 2.80 18.39 -20.76
CA MET A 133 1.76 19.43 -20.90
C MET A 133 2.12 20.74 -20.20
N MET A 134 2.91 20.71 -19.11
CA MET A 134 3.24 21.91 -18.35
C MET A 134 4.15 22.87 -19.13
N ILE A 135 4.86 22.38 -20.13
CA ILE A 135 5.72 23.14 -21.01
C ILE A 135 5.07 23.28 -22.38
N GLY A 136 4.57 22.17 -22.95
CA GLY A 136 4.00 22.15 -24.30
C GLY A 136 2.76 23.02 -24.43
N ALA A 137 1.80 22.93 -23.48
CA ALA A 137 0.56 23.69 -23.62
C ALA A 137 0.73 25.21 -23.46
N PRO A 138 1.47 25.78 -22.47
CA PRO A 138 1.77 27.20 -22.43
C PRO A 138 2.57 27.69 -23.64
N LEU A 139 3.55 26.88 -24.11
CA LEU A 139 4.32 27.23 -25.31
C LEU A 139 3.44 27.32 -26.53
N MET A 140 2.52 26.37 -26.75
CA MET A 140 1.57 26.40 -27.86
C MET A 140 0.56 27.53 -27.74
N CYS A 141 0.11 27.86 -26.51
CA CYS A 141 -0.80 28.99 -26.29
C CYS A 141 -0.13 30.34 -26.59
N ILE A 142 0.99 30.60 -25.90
CA ILE A 142 1.71 31.87 -26.01
C ILE A 142 2.34 32.01 -27.42
N GLY A 143 3.03 30.95 -27.87
CA GLY A 143 3.66 30.92 -29.18
C GLY A 143 2.65 31.03 -30.31
N GLY A 144 1.50 30.36 -30.23
CA GLY A 144 0.41 30.46 -31.20
C GLY A 144 -0.18 31.87 -31.28
N ILE A 145 -0.35 32.55 -30.14
CA ILE A 145 -0.81 33.95 -30.11
C ILE A 145 0.25 34.87 -30.74
N ILE A 146 1.53 34.71 -30.41
CA ILE A 146 2.62 35.52 -30.98
C ILE A 146 2.70 35.32 -32.50
N MET A 147 2.64 34.11 -32.98
CA MET A 147 2.68 33.76 -34.40
C MET A 147 1.46 34.30 -35.14
N ALA A 148 0.27 34.26 -34.55
CA ALA A 148 -0.95 34.85 -35.11
C ALA A 148 -0.85 36.38 -35.19
N LEU A 149 -0.36 37.03 -34.12
CA LEU A 149 -0.10 38.47 -34.10
C LEU A 149 0.90 38.94 -35.18
N SER A 150 1.89 38.10 -35.49
CA SER A 150 2.87 38.39 -36.56
C SER A 150 2.25 38.32 -37.95
N LYS A 151 1.16 37.56 -38.13
CA LYS A 151 0.44 37.49 -39.42
C LYS A 151 -0.54 38.66 -39.61
N ASN A 152 -1.35 38.94 -38.62
CA ASN A 152 -2.23 40.13 -38.68
C ASN A 152 -2.69 40.53 -37.27
N LYS A 153 -2.48 41.83 -36.93
CA LYS A 153 -2.84 42.40 -35.62
C LYS A 153 -4.34 42.57 -35.45
N GLU A 154 -5.04 42.98 -36.51
CA GLU A 154 -6.49 43.24 -36.48
C GLU A 154 -7.27 41.93 -36.24
N LEU A 155 -6.93 40.84 -36.96
CA LEU A 155 -7.54 39.55 -36.74
C LEU A 155 -7.25 39.00 -35.34
N SER A 156 -6.12 39.36 -34.74
CA SER A 156 -5.75 38.87 -33.40
C SER A 156 -6.66 39.38 -32.28
N VAL A 157 -7.46 40.42 -32.53
CA VAL A 157 -8.53 40.86 -31.61
C VAL A 157 -9.54 39.73 -31.36
N LEU A 158 -9.67 38.80 -32.31
CA LEU A 158 -10.52 37.59 -32.13
C LEU A 158 -10.15 36.81 -30.89
N PHE A 159 -8.87 36.69 -30.52
CA PHE A 159 -8.44 35.99 -29.31
C PHE A 159 -8.93 36.64 -28.03
N ILE A 160 -9.06 37.98 -28.02
CA ILE A 160 -9.58 38.74 -26.87
C ILE A 160 -11.05 38.40 -26.61
N VAL A 161 -11.79 37.95 -27.63
CA VAL A 161 -13.19 37.55 -27.51
C VAL A 161 -13.30 36.04 -27.24
N VAL A 162 -12.64 35.23 -28.05
CA VAL A 162 -12.84 33.76 -28.02
C VAL A 162 -12.23 33.10 -26.79
N ILE A 163 -11.04 33.55 -26.34
CA ILE A 163 -10.39 32.94 -25.16
C ILE A 163 -11.21 33.18 -23.87
N PRO A 164 -11.68 34.40 -23.55
CA PRO A 164 -12.54 34.58 -22.38
C PRO A 164 -13.85 33.80 -22.44
N ILE A 165 -14.48 33.66 -23.61
CA ILE A 165 -15.70 32.84 -23.78
C ILE A 165 -15.39 31.38 -23.48
N LEU A 166 -14.30 30.85 -24.03
CA LEU A 166 -13.88 29.48 -23.76
C LEU A 166 -13.57 29.26 -22.27
N LEU A 167 -12.81 30.17 -21.64
CA LEU A 167 -12.50 30.09 -20.22
C LEU A 167 -13.75 30.17 -19.34
N PHE A 168 -14.68 31.06 -19.68
CA PHE A 168 -15.97 31.15 -19.00
C PHE A 168 -16.75 29.84 -19.10
N ALA A 169 -16.84 29.25 -20.29
CA ALA A 169 -17.52 27.97 -20.51
C ALA A 169 -16.87 26.86 -19.67
N ILE A 170 -15.54 26.77 -19.67
CA ILE A 170 -14.80 25.77 -18.88
C ILE A 170 -15.06 25.97 -17.37
N ILE A 171 -14.94 27.19 -16.86
CA ILE A 171 -15.14 27.49 -15.44
C ILE A 171 -16.59 27.22 -15.02
N PHE A 172 -17.56 27.60 -15.86
CA PHE A 172 -18.97 27.34 -15.61
C PHE A 172 -19.29 25.83 -15.52
N LEU A 173 -18.80 25.04 -16.49
CA LEU A 173 -18.97 23.60 -16.48
C LEU A 173 -18.23 22.95 -15.28
N ALA A 174 -17.00 23.40 -15.01
CA ALA A 174 -16.23 22.89 -13.87
C ALA A 174 -16.95 23.11 -12.53
N ARG A 175 -17.54 24.30 -12.31
CA ARG A 175 -18.32 24.60 -11.10
C ARG A 175 -19.55 23.71 -10.94
N LYS A 176 -20.15 23.24 -12.03
CA LYS A 176 -21.28 22.30 -11.99
C LYS A 176 -20.84 20.85 -11.81
N ILE A 177 -19.71 20.46 -12.41
CA ILE A 177 -19.23 19.06 -12.39
C ILE A 177 -18.57 18.70 -11.06
N VAL A 178 -17.77 19.58 -10.45
CA VAL A 178 -17.00 19.28 -9.22
C VAL A 178 -17.90 18.78 -8.07
N PRO A 179 -19.03 19.42 -7.74
CA PRO A 179 -19.92 18.91 -6.69
C PRO A 179 -20.54 17.54 -7.05
N LEU A 180 -20.83 17.28 -8.34
CA LEU A 180 -21.36 15.99 -8.78
C LEU A 180 -20.34 14.86 -8.56
N PHE A 181 -19.04 15.10 -8.80
CA PHE A 181 -18.00 14.14 -8.51
C PHE A 181 -17.90 13.83 -7.01
N THR A 182 -18.10 14.79 -6.14
CA THR A 182 -18.13 14.58 -4.70
C THR A 182 -19.32 13.70 -4.29
N ILE A 183 -20.49 13.93 -4.87
CA ILE A 183 -21.69 13.10 -4.64
C ILE A 183 -21.46 11.69 -5.22
N LEU A 184 -20.93 11.59 -6.43
CA LEU A 184 -20.61 10.32 -7.08
C LEU A 184 -19.67 9.47 -6.21
N GLN A 185 -18.63 10.08 -5.61
CA GLN A 185 -17.74 9.37 -4.69
C GLN A 185 -18.51 8.79 -3.50
N LYS A 186 -19.36 9.57 -2.84
CA LYS A 186 -20.17 9.09 -1.72
C LYS A 186 -21.11 7.93 -2.10
N ARG A 187 -21.71 7.99 -3.31
CA ARG A 187 -22.57 6.92 -3.81
C ARG A 187 -21.78 5.67 -4.18
N THR A 188 -20.57 5.85 -4.73
CA THR A 188 -19.62 4.74 -4.98
C THR A 188 -19.20 4.05 -3.69
N ASP A 189 -18.89 4.80 -2.64
CA ASP A 189 -18.57 4.23 -1.34
C ASP A 189 -19.75 3.43 -0.76
N ARG A 190 -20.98 3.93 -0.95
CA ARG A 190 -22.20 3.25 -0.52
C ARG A 190 -22.44 1.92 -1.24
N ILE A 191 -22.29 1.87 -2.58
CA ILE A 191 -22.47 0.59 -3.30
C ILE A 191 -21.35 -0.40 -2.95
N ASN A 192 -20.11 0.07 -2.78
CA ASN A 192 -19.00 -0.77 -2.34
C ASN A 192 -19.26 -1.36 -0.95
N GLN A 193 -19.87 -0.59 -0.04
CA GLN A 193 -20.29 -1.08 1.26
C GLN A 193 -21.35 -2.20 1.11
N VAL A 194 -22.41 -1.96 0.33
CA VAL A 194 -23.49 -2.95 0.10
C VAL A 194 -22.93 -4.23 -0.51
N ILE A 195 -22.04 -4.13 -1.50
CA ILE A 195 -21.40 -5.29 -2.14
C ILE A 195 -20.53 -6.05 -1.12
N ARG A 196 -19.72 -5.34 -0.32
CA ARG A 196 -18.87 -5.95 0.71
C ARG A 196 -19.70 -6.70 1.74
N GLU A 197 -20.75 -6.08 2.27
CA GLU A 197 -21.67 -6.70 3.22
C GLU A 197 -22.32 -7.96 2.64
N LYS A 198 -22.76 -7.92 1.37
CA LYS A 198 -23.32 -9.07 0.68
C LYS A 198 -22.32 -10.21 0.48
N LEU A 199 -21.08 -9.89 0.05
CA LEU A 199 -20.05 -10.90 -0.21
C LEU A 199 -19.56 -11.55 1.09
N THR A 200 -19.37 -10.77 2.16
CA THR A 200 -18.95 -11.29 3.47
C THR A 200 -20.10 -12.02 4.19
N GLY A 201 -21.32 -11.53 4.06
CA GLY A 201 -22.52 -12.06 4.69
C GLY A 201 -23.31 -13.09 3.86
N VAL A 202 -22.80 -13.59 2.74
CA VAL A 202 -23.56 -14.44 1.79
C VAL A 202 -24.19 -15.67 2.45
N ARG A 203 -23.48 -16.28 3.44
CA ARG A 203 -24.01 -17.44 4.19
C ARG A 203 -25.21 -17.07 5.04
N VAL A 204 -25.14 -15.90 5.71
CA VAL A 204 -26.23 -15.37 6.54
C VAL A 204 -27.44 -15.02 5.66
N ILE A 205 -27.21 -14.31 4.55
CA ILE A 205 -28.27 -13.94 3.60
C ILE A 205 -29.00 -15.18 3.07
N ARG A 206 -28.26 -16.26 2.76
CA ARG A 206 -28.84 -17.52 2.29
C ARG A 206 -29.55 -18.28 3.41
N ALA A 207 -29.00 -18.32 4.60
CA ALA A 207 -29.60 -19.00 5.76
C ALA A 207 -30.94 -18.39 6.17
N PHE A 208 -31.07 -17.05 6.08
CA PHE A 208 -32.28 -16.33 6.44
C PHE A 208 -33.23 -16.03 5.26
N GLY A 209 -32.90 -16.46 4.03
CA GLY A 209 -33.75 -16.26 2.86
C GLY A 209 -33.96 -14.80 2.45
N THR A 210 -33.04 -13.88 2.81
CA THR A 210 -33.20 -12.43 2.61
C THR A 210 -32.61 -11.90 1.30
N GLN A 211 -32.41 -12.76 0.28
CA GLN A 211 -31.79 -12.41 -1.01
C GLN A 211 -32.53 -11.27 -1.71
N GLU A 212 -33.88 -11.28 -1.67
CA GLU A 212 -34.69 -10.26 -2.34
C GLU A 212 -34.57 -8.89 -1.68
N TYR A 213 -34.46 -8.86 -0.36
CA TYR A 213 -34.19 -7.61 0.38
C TYR A 213 -32.84 -7.02 -0.01
N GLU A 214 -31.77 -7.83 -0.03
CA GLU A 214 -30.43 -7.39 -0.41
C GLU A 214 -30.35 -7.00 -1.89
N ARG A 215 -31.13 -7.63 -2.77
CA ARG A 215 -31.27 -7.24 -4.15
C ARG A 215 -31.86 -5.84 -4.29
N LYS A 216 -32.97 -5.56 -3.63
CA LYS A 216 -33.60 -4.21 -3.64
C LYS A 216 -32.67 -3.14 -3.09
N ARG A 217 -31.90 -3.47 -2.05
CA ARG A 217 -30.90 -2.57 -1.45
C ARG A 217 -29.77 -2.25 -2.42
N TYR A 218 -29.29 -3.25 -3.16
CA TYR A 218 -28.29 -3.09 -4.20
C TYR A 218 -28.85 -2.28 -5.37
N ASP A 219 -30.02 -2.60 -5.87
CA ASP A 219 -30.64 -1.94 -7.03
C ASP A 219 -30.86 -0.44 -6.75
N LYS A 220 -31.25 -0.09 -5.51
CA LYS A 220 -31.37 1.31 -5.09
C LYS A 220 -30.00 2.02 -5.11
N ALA A 221 -28.96 1.42 -4.55
CA ALA A 221 -27.61 2.00 -4.55
C ALA A 221 -27.05 2.13 -5.98
N ASN A 222 -27.29 1.14 -6.83
CA ASN A 222 -26.91 1.14 -8.23
C ASN A 222 -27.61 2.23 -9.04
N LYS A 223 -28.94 2.39 -8.82
CA LYS A 223 -29.71 3.48 -9.44
C LYS A 223 -29.21 4.85 -9.02
N ASP A 224 -28.89 5.04 -7.74
CA ASP A 224 -28.35 6.29 -7.22
C ASP A 224 -27.02 6.67 -7.90
N ILE A 225 -26.13 5.68 -8.18
CA ILE A 225 -24.90 5.90 -8.93
C ILE A 225 -25.20 6.21 -10.39
N TYR A 226 -26.10 5.44 -11.02
CA TYR A 226 -26.46 5.63 -12.41
C TYR A 226 -26.98 7.07 -12.65
N ASP A 227 -27.93 7.52 -11.84
CA ASP A 227 -28.54 8.85 -12.00
C ASP A 227 -27.52 9.99 -11.88
N ILE A 228 -26.59 9.88 -10.93
CA ILE A 228 -25.54 10.88 -10.72
C ILE A 228 -24.46 10.82 -11.83
N SER A 229 -24.07 9.60 -12.24
CA SER A 229 -23.11 9.39 -13.33
C SER A 229 -23.64 9.91 -14.64
N LEU A 230 -24.94 9.69 -14.92
CA LEU A 230 -25.60 10.17 -16.12
C LEU A 230 -25.64 11.70 -16.16
N LYS A 231 -25.99 12.36 -15.03
CA LYS A 231 -25.93 13.84 -14.92
C LYS A 231 -24.52 14.39 -15.15
N ALA A 232 -23.51 13.75 -14.55
CA ALA A 232 -22.12 14.16 -14.76
C ALA A 232 -21.70 13.95 -16.22
N ALA A 233 -22.06 12.81 -16.84
CA ALA A 233 -21.76 12.51 -18.24
C ALA A 233 -22.43 13.51 -19.20
N TYR A 234 -23.69 13.90 -18.98
CA TYR A 234 -24.37 14.91 -19.79
C TYR A 234 -23.64 16.26 -19.76
N ILE A 235 -23.21 16.71 -18.56
CA ILE A 235 -22.49 17.98 -18.47
C ILE A 235 -21.11 17.87 -19.13
N MET A 236 -20.41 16.73 -18.97
CA MET A 236 -19.12 16.52 -19.61
C MET A 236 -19.23 16.40 -21.14
N SER A 237 -20.31 15.79 -21.66
CA SER A 237 -20.50 15.64 -23.09
C SER A 237 -20.71 16.98 -23.82
N ILE A 238 -21.16 18.04 -23.12
CA ILE A 238 -21.36 19.37 -23.67
C ILE A 238 -20.02 20.11 -23.94
N LEU A 239 -18.94 19.73 -23.21
CA LEU A 239 -17.66 20.44 -23.31
C LEU A 239 -17.08 20.42 -24.73
N MET A 240 -16.96 19.22 -25.32
CA MET A 240 -16.37 19.06 -26.66
C MET A 240 -17.20 19.73 -27.77
N PRO A 241 -18.53 19.61 -27.83
CA PRO A 241 -19.35 20.42 -28.74
C PRO A 241 -19.18 21.92 -28.62
N ILE A 242 -19.10 22.45 -27.38
CA ILE A 242 -18.84 23.90 -27.19
C ILE A 242 -17.48 24.28 -27.77
N VAL A 243 -16.44 23.50 -27.49
CA VAL A 243 -15.09 23.78 -28.02
C VAL A 243 -15.09 23.73 -29.55
N LEU A 244 -15.66 22.69 -30.14
CA LEU A 244 -15.77 22.57 -31.61
C LEU A 244 -16.60 23.71 -32.21
N PHE A 245 -17.70 24.08 -31.55
CA PHE A 245 -18.50 25.25 -31.98
C PHE A 245 -17.67 26.53 -31.96
N LEU A 246 -16.92 26.80 -30.89
CA LEU A 246 -16.05 27.98 -30.81
C LEU A 246 -14.94 27.96 -31.86
N ILE A 247 -14.35 26.78 -32.14
CA ILE A 247 -13.34 26.61 -33.20
C ILE A 247 -13.95 26.93 -34.55
N ASN A 248 -15.12 26.37 -34.88
CA ASN A 248 -15.77 26.58 -36.18
C ASN A 248 -16.24 28.04 -36.33
N VAL A 249 -16.85 28.63 -35.28
CA VAL A 249 -17.23 30.06 -35.30
C VAL A 249 -16.00 30.93 -35.46
N SER A 250 -14.89 30.63 -34.76
CA SER A 250 -13.63 31.37 -34.93
C SER A 250 -13.09 31.22 -36.35
N SER A 251 -13.16 30.04 -36.95
CA SER A 251 -12.75 29.81 -38.35
C SER A 251 -13.59 30.61 -39.33
N VAL A 252 -14.92 30.62 -39.15
CA VAL A 252 -15.82 31.44 -39.97
C VAL A 252 -15.51 32.93 -39.80
N ALA A 253 -15.28 33.39 -38.57
CA ALA A 253 -14.91 34.77 -38.29
C ALA A 253 -13.57 35.17 -38.95
N VAL A 254 -12.56 34.28 -38.88
CA VAL A 254 -11.27 34.49 -39.54
C VAL A 254 -11.44 34.59 -41.05
N VAL A 255 -12.26 33.74 -41.68
CA VAL A 255 -12.54 33.81 -43.11
C VAL A 255 -13.30 35.06 -43.45
N TRP A 256 -14.34 35.44 -42.68
CA TRP A 256 -15.15 36.61 -42.92
C TRP A 256 -14.36 37.93 -42.84
N PHE A 257 -13.68 38.15 -41.72
CA PHE A 257 -12.88 39.38 -41.55
C PHE A 257 -11.58 39.33 -42.37
N GLY A 258 -10.97 38.13 -42.49
CA GLY A 258 -9.75 37.95 -43.27
C GLY A 258 -9.95 38.15 -44.76
N SER A 259 -11.12 37.79 -45.33
CA SER A 259 -11.41 38.05 -46.75
C SER A 259 -11.44 39.55 -47.09
N HIS A 260 -11.96 40.37 -46.18
CA HIS A 260 -11.94 41.84 -46.35
C HIS A 260 -10.51 42.39 -46.29
N LEU A 261 -9.66 41.83 -45.43
CA LEU A 261 -8.24 42.22 -45.36
C LEU A 261 -7.46 41.74 -46.58
N VAL A 262 -7.82 40.58 -47.13
CA VAL A 262 -7.21 40.07 -48.37
C VAL A 262 -7.65 40.95 -49.57
N ASP A 263 -8.93 41.30 -49.65
CA ASP A 263 -9.46 42.17 -50.71
C ASP A 263 -8.81 43.57 -50.69
N SER A 264 -8.59 44.10 -49.50
CA SER A 264 -7.88 45.38 -49.32
C SER A 264 -6.36 45.31 -49.52
N GLY A 265 -5.80 44.13 -49.78
CA GLY A 265 -4.35 43.90 -49.90
C GLY A 265 -3.57 43.96 -48.59
N ALA A 266 -4.26 44.05 -47.43
CA ALA A 266 -3.62 44.12 -46.10
C ALA A 266 -3.19 42.75 -45.56
N MET A 267 -3.61 41.64 -46.19
CA MET A 267 -3.27 40.28 -45.80
C MET A 267 -3.20 39.37 -47.02
N GLN A 268 -2.32 38.35 -46.98
CA GLN A 268 -2.24 37.28 -48.00
C GLN A 268 -3.13 36.10 -47.63
N ILE A 269 -3.61 35.34 -48.63
CA ILE A 269 -4.50 34.17 -48.43
C ILE A 269 -3.84 33.12 -47.56
N GLY A 270 -2.56 32.83 -47.80
CA GLY A 270 -1.81 31.85 -46.98
C GLY A 270 -1.67 32.27 -45.50
N ASP A 271 -1.53 33.58 -45.23
CA ASP A 271 -1.46 34.11 -43.86
C ASP A 271 -2.80 33.96 -43.13
N MET A 272 -3.93 34.11 -43.82
CA MET A 272 -5.25 33.81 -43.28
C MET A 272 -5.38 32.31 -42.90
N MET A 273 -4.90 31.43 -43.77
CA MET A 273 -4.92 29.98 -43.50
C MET A 273 -4.03 29.62 -42.30
N ALA A 274 -2.82 30.19 -42.21
CA ALA A 274 -1.93 30.02 -41.07
C ALA A 274 -2.54 30.55 -39.77
N PHE A 275 -3.18 31.70 -39.79
CA PHE A 275 -3.87 32.28 -38.64
C PHE A 275 -4.98 31.37 -38.13
N MET A 276 -5.76 30.76 -39.02
CA MET A 276 -6.81 29.82 -38.66
C MET A 276 -6.22 28.58 -37.93
N GLN A 277 -5.08 28.06 -38.39
CA GLN A 277 -4.40 26.95 -37.72
C GLN A 277 -3.86 27.36 -36.33
N TYR A 278 -3.28 28.54 -36.19
CA TYR A 278 -2.84 29.05 -34.88
C TYR A 278 -4.01 29.23 -33.93
N ALA A 279 -5.17 29.72 -34.39
CA ALA A 279 -6.37 29.83 -33.57
C ALA A 279 -6.81 28.47 -33.02
N ILE A 280 -6.85 27.44 -33.87
CA ILE A 280 -7.18 26.06 -33.45
C ILE A 280 -6.16 25.54 -32.41
N GLN A 281 -4.84 25.72 -32.65
CA GLN A 281 -3.80 25.26 -31.73
C GLN A 281 -3.89 25.96 -30.37
N VAL A 282 -4.16 27.27 -30.32
CA VAL A 282 -4.34 28.03 -29.08
C VAL A 282 -5.54 27.52 -28.29
N LEU A 283 -6.68 27.30 -28.93
CA LEU A 283 -7.89 26.79 -28.27
C LEU A 283 -7.69 25.37 -27.70
N PHE A 284 -7.04 24.49 -28.44
CA PHE A 284 -6.70 23.14 -27.93
C PHE A 284 -5.66 23.15 -26.80
N SER A 285 -4.70 24.09 -26.83
CA SER A 285 -3.72 24.22 -25.76
C SER A 285 -4.35 24.60 -24.41
N ILE A 286 -5.38 25.45 -24.43
CA ILE A 286 -6.14 25.85 -23.24
C ILE A 286 -6.85 24.62 -22.61
N LEU A 287 -7.41 23.74 -23.45
CA LEU A 287 -7.98 22.48 -22.96
C LEU A 287 -6.93 21.58 -22.27
N GLY A 288 -5.73 21.49 -22.85
CA GLY A 288 -4.62 20.75 -22.27
C GLY A 288 -4.25 21.24 -20.87
N VAL A 289 -4.16 22.56 -20.67
CA VAL A 289 -3.94 23.17 -19.35
C VAL A 289 -5.08 22.83 -18.38
N THR A 290 -6.33 22.88 -18.84
CA THR A 290 -7.50 22.57 -18.01
C THR A 290 -7.47 21.12 -17.47
N MET A 291 -7.11 20.16 -18.30
CA MET A 291 -6.97 18.76 -17.87
C MET A 291 -5.96 18.58 -16.73
N MET A 292 -4.88 19.35 -16.73
CA MET A 292 -3.90 19.35 -15.66
C MET A 292 -4.46 19.77 -14.31
N PHE A 293 -5.32 20.81 -14.28
CA PHE A 293 -5.93 21.28 -13.03
C PHE A 293 -6.81 20.24 -12.36
N VAL A 294 -7.36 19.27 -13.09
CA VAL A 294 -8.14 18.16 -12.54
C VAL A 294 -7.24 17.09 -11.90
N MET A 295 -6.05 16.86 -12.47
CA MET A 295 -5.14 15.80 -12.00
C MET A 295 -4.28 16.22 -10.81
N ILE A 296 -3.87 17.47 -10.73
CA ILE A 296 -3.01 17.99 -9.66
C ILE A 296 -3.56 17.70 -8.26
N PRO A 297 -4.84 18.02 -7.93
CA PRO A 297 -5.37 17.77 -6.58
C PRO A 297 -5.34 16.29 -6.19
N ARG A 298 -5.68 15.39 -7.11
CA ARG A 298 -5.65 13.93 -6.85
C ARG A 298 -4.24 13.45 -6.50
N ALA A 299 -3.28 13.82 -7.33
CA ALA A 299 -1.88 13.45 -7.10
C ALA A 299 -1.30 14.12 -5.83
N MET A 300 -1.77 15.32 -5.47
CA MET A 300 -1.38 15.97 -4.21
C MET A 300 -1.86 15.19 -2.98
N VAL A 301 -3.09 14.68 -2.99
CA VAL A 301 -3.61 13.84 -1.91
C VAL A 301 -2.80 12.55 -1.81
N SER A 302 -2.55 11.87 -2.94
CA SER A 302 -1.71 10.67 -2.98
C SER A 302 -0.28 10.94 -2.50
N ALA A 303 0.32 12.05 -2.92
CA ALA A 303 1.64 12.47 -2.47
C ALA A 303 1.68 12.72 -0.95
N LYS A 304 0.63 13.33 -0.36
CA LYS A 304 0.54 13.54 1.09
C LYS A 304 0.52 12.20 1.85
N ARG A 305 -0.26 11.22 1.37
CA ARG A 305 -0.31 9.87 1.96
C ARG A 305 1.02 9.13 1.86
N ILE A 306 1.73 9.26 0.73
CA ILE A 306 3.08 8.69 0.56
C ILE A 306 4.08 9.33 1.54
N ILE A 307 4.04 10.67 1.66
CA ILE A 307 4.92 11.41 2.57
C ILE A 307 4.66 11.00 4.02
N GLU A 308 3.41 10.81 4.42
CA GLU A 308 3.04 10.33 5.75
C GLU A 308 3.74 9.00 6.06
N VAL A 309 3.73 8.02 5.14
CA VAL A 309 4.44 6.74 5.34
C VAL A 309 5.96 6.95 5.43
N LEU A 310 6.53 7.79 4.54
CA LEU A 310 7.98 8.01 4.50
C LEU A 310 8.53 8.80 5.70
N GLU A 311 7.67 9.55 6.39
CA GLU A 311 8.01 10.35 7.58
C GLU A 311 7.57 9.72 8.88
N THR A 312 6.78 8.65 8.84
CA THR A 312 6.45 7.88 10.05
C THR A 312 7.70 7.17 10.54
N GLU A 313 8.17 7.58 11.71
CA GLU A 313 9.23 6.88 12.41
C GLU A 313 8.66 5.65 13.14
N SER A 314 9.46 4.59 13.21
CA SER A 314 9.11 3.42 14.02
C SER A 314 9.14 3.80 15.50
N SER A 315 8.12 3.40 16.24
CA SER A 315 8.08 3.56 17.70
C SER A 315 9.17 2.76 18.38
N ILE A 316 9.64 1.67 17.75
CA ILE A 316 10.74 0.85 18.25
C ILE A 316 12.01 1.20 17.46
N LYS A 317 13.01 1.71 18.17
CA LYS A 317 14.33 1.99 17.60
C LYS A 317 15.25 0.81 17.88
N ASP A 318 15.75 0.17 16.81
CA ASP A 318 16.77 -0.87 16.94
C ASP A 318 18.07 -0.22 17.48
N SER A 319 18.63 -0.77 18.54
CA SER A 319 19.91 -0.30 19.07
C SER A 319 21.06 -0.51 18.08
N GLY A 320 20.91 -1.50 17.19
CA GLY A 320 21.95 -1.96 16.27
C GLY A 320 23.16 -2.60 16.98
N LYS A 321 23.15 -2.64 18.33
CA LYS A 321 24.27 -3.17 19.13
C LYS A 321 24.11 -4.68 19.29
N VAL A 322 25.13 -5.42 18.93
CA VAL A 322 25.24 -6.84 19.26
C VAL A 322 25.93 -6.94 20.62
N ILE A 323 25.20 -7.45 21.59
CA ILE A 323 25.73 -7.71 22.93
C ILE A 323 26.65 -8.94 22.88
N PRO A 324 27.88 -8.86 23.37
CA PRO A 324 28.78 -10.02 23.47
C PRO A 324 28.14 -11.16 24.27
N GLU A 325 28.33 -12.40 23.84
CA GLU A 325 27.75 -13.58 24.49
C GLU A 325 28.14 -13.69 25.96
N GLU A 326 29.34 -13.26 26.33
CA GLU A 326 29.86 -13.23 27.71
C GLU A 326 29.02 -12.36 28.66
N LYS A 327 28.29 -11.38 28.13
CA LYS A 327 27.38 -10.52 28.90
C LYS A 327 25.98 -11.09 29.06
N ILE A 328 25.65 -12.12 28.30
CA ILE A 328 24.38 -12.83 28.40
C ILE A 328 24.61 -14.02 29.33
N THR A 329 24.46 -13.80 30.62
CA THR A 329 24.86 -14.77 31.66
C THR A 329 24.04 -16.06 31.64
N ASN A 330 22.72 -15.95 31.40
CA ASN A 330 21.78 -17.08 31.35
C ASN A 330 20.91 -16.99 30.10
N PRO A 331 21.41 -17.36 28.92
CA PRO A 331 20.61 -17.31 27.71
C PRO A 331 19.38 -18.22 27.84
N GLY A 332 18.19 -17.62 27.81
CA GLY A 332 16.91 -18.31 28.07
C GLY A 332 16.20 -17.85 29.35
N GLU A 333 16.88 -17.16 30.27
CA GLU A 333 16.24 -16.52 31.42
C GLU A 333 15.45 -15.29 30.95
N ILE A 334 14.23 -15.09 31.48
CA ILE A 334 13.37 -13.94 31.18
C ILE A 334 12.95 -13.30 32.50
N GLU A 335 13.15 -12.00 32.63
CA GLU A 335 12.78 -11.26 33.83
C GLU A 335 11.97 -9.99 33.46
N PHE A 336 10.83 -9.83 34.09
CA PHE A 336 10.01 -8.62 34.05
C PHE A 336 10.16 -7.88 35.37
N VAL A 337 10.57 -6.61 35.29
CA VAL A 337 10.81 -5.77 36.48
C VAL A 337 9.89 -4.55 36.40
N ASN A 338 8.86 -4.53 37.25
CA ASN A 338 7.84 -3.48 37.33
C ASN A 338 7.29 -3.07 35.95
N ALA A 339 7.12 -4.03 35.05
CA ALA A 339 6.80 -3.77 33.65
C ALA A 339 5.32 -3.42 33.48
N THR A 340 5.05 -2.22 33.01
CA THR A 340 3.71 -1.72 32.67
C THR A 340 3.63 -1.47 31.16
N PHE A 341 2.52 -1.82 30.55
CA PHE A 341 2.32 -1.62 29.12
C PHE A 341 0.94 -1.09 28.80
N GLN A 342 0.90 -0.04 27.99
CA GLN A 342 -0.31 0.56 27.43
C GLN A 342 -0.12 0.75 25.90
N TYR A 343 -1.16 0.38 25.13
CA TYR A 343 -1.19 0.72 23.71
C TYR A 343 -1.35 2.23 23.51
N ALA A 344 -0.73 2.78 22.47
CA ALA A 344 -0.78 4.22 22.18
C ALA A 344 -2.20 4.77 21.93
N ASP A 345 -3.14 3.90 21.55
CA ASP A 345 -4.55 4.19 21.31
C ASP A 345 -5.48 3.72 22.47
N GLY A 346 -4.92 3.24 23.57
CA GLY A 346 -5.65 2.78 24.76
C GLY A 346 -5.68 3.82 25.88
N ASP A 347 -6.77 3.86 26.63
CA ASP A 347 -6.94 4.79 27.77
C ASP A 347 -6.38 4.22 29.07
N ILE A 348 -6.23 2.89 29.16
CA ILE A 348 -5.78 2.17 30.36
C ILE A 348 -4.63 1.21 30.01
N PRO A 349 -3.71 0.93 30.95
CA PRO A 349 -2.70 -0.11 30.78
C PRO A 349 -3.32 -1.49 30.56
N VAL A 350 -2.78 -2.25 29.60
CA VAL A 350 -3.16 -3.63 29.33
C VAL A 350 -2.40 -4.60 30.24
N LEU A 351 -1.20 -4.23 30.67
CA LEU A 351 -0.42 -4.94 31.68
C LEU A 351 0.09 -3.92 32.69
N SER A 352 -0.07 -4.21 33.98
CA SER A 352 0.27 -3.30 35.07
C SER A 352 1.20 -3.99 36.07
N ASN A 353 2.36 -3.36 36.31
CA ASN A 353 3.32 -3.75 37.34
C ASN A 353 3.66 -5.25 37.31
N MET A 354 3.97 -5.77 36.12
CA MET A 354 4.35 -7.18 35.94
C MET A 354 5.72 -7.44 36.56
N ASN A 355 5.76 -8.33 37.54
CA ASN A 355 6.99 -8.74 38.26
C ASN A 355 7.06 -10.26 38.31
N PHE A 356 7.94 -10.86 37.53
CA PHE A 356 8.20 -12.30 37.55
C PHE A 356 9.51 -12.63 36.89
N LYS A 357 10.03 -13.81 37.19
CA LYS A 357 11.22 -14.39 36.60
C LYS A 357 10.95 -15.79 36.10
N ILE A 358 11.46 -16.10 34.92
CA ILE A 358 11.45 -17.43 34.29
C ILE A 358 12.91 -17.87 34.20
N GLU A 359 13.25 -18.95 34.82
CA GLU A 359 14.60 -19.50 34.76
C GLU A 359 14.84 -20.24 33.45
N LYS A 360 16.11 -20.37 33.06
CA LYS A 360 16.49 -21.12 31.85
C LYS A 360 16.00 -22.56 31.94
N GLY A 361 15.40 -23.07 30.89
CA GLY A 361 14.91 -24.46 30.79
C GLY A 361 13.54 -24.70 31.43
N GLN A 362 12.92 -23.68 32.06
CA GLN A 362 11.58 -23.81 32.62
C GLN A 362 10.50 -23.79 31.55
N THR A 363 9.47 -24.60 31.72
CA THR A 363 8.20 -24.50 31.01
C THR A 363 7.23 -23.68 31.83
N VAL A 364 6.90 -22.49 31.36
CA VAL A 364 6.00 -21.53 32.02
C VAL A 364 4.70 -21.42 31.25
N ALA A 365 3.60 -21.62 31.95
CA ALA A 365 2.27 -21.41 31.39
C ALA A 365 1.70 -20.05 31.81
N VAL A 366 1.05 -19.36 30.88
CA VAL A 366 0.33 -18.10 31.12
C VAL A 366 -1.16 -18.37 30.93
N LEU A 367 -1.89 -18.38 32.03
CA LEU A 367 -3.36 -18.63 32.07
C LEU A 367 -4.10 -17.36 32.46
N GLY A 368 -5.32 -17.22 31.96
CA GLY A 368 -6.20 -16.09 32.31
C GLY A 368 -7.35 -15.92 31.31
N GLY A 369 -8.28 -15.07 31.63
CA GLY A 369 -9.46 -14.78 30.81
C GLY A 369 -9.12 -14.17 29.44
N THR A 370 -10.10 -14.12 28.53
CA THR A 370 -9.95 -13.42 27.25
C THR A 370 -9.79 -11.92 27.53
N GLY A 371 -8.78 -11.29 26.95
CA GLY A 371 -8.48 -9.88 27.15
C GLY A 371 -7.56 -9.57 28.33
N SER A 372 -7.13 -10.55 29.14
CA SER A 372 -6.23 -10.34 30.30
C SER A 372 -4.80 -9.93 29.96
N GLY A 373 -4.44 -9.76 28.68
CA GLY A 373 -3.12 -9.27 28.26
C GLY A 373 -2.08 -10.33 27.87
N LYS A 374 -2.41 -11.63 27.80
CA LYS A 374 -1.50 -12.74 27.52
C LYS A 374 -0.70 -12.59 26.21
N THR A 375 -1.38 -12.31 25.09
CA THR A 375 -0.70 -12.06 23.79
C THR A 375 0.16 -10.80 23.84
N SER A 376 -0.25 -9.78 24.60
CA SER A 376 0.55 -8.56 24.80
C SER A 376 1.84 -8.88 25.55
N LEU A 377 1.80 -9.76 26.54
CA LEU A 377 2.98 -10.23 27.28
C LEU A 377 4.01 -10.87 26.34
N LEU A 378 3.59 -11.81 25.47
CA LEU A 378 4.49 -12.42 24.47
C LEU A 378 5.01 -11.40 23.45
N SER A 379 4.16 -10.45 23.06
CA SER A 379 4.54 -9.37 22.12
C SER A 379 5.63 -8.47 22.70
N LEU A 380 5.64 -8.25 24.01
CA LEU A 380 6.69 -7.51 24.71
C LEU A 380 7.99 -8.31 24.76
N MET A 381 7.96 -9.62 25.02
CA MET A 381 9.15 -10.48 24.99
C MET A 381 9.82 -10.49 23.61
N MET A 382 9.02 -10.45 22.51
CA MET A 382 9.52 -10.31 21.13
C MET A 382 9.96 -8.90 20.77
N ARG A 383 9.75 -7.94 21.68
CA ARG A 383 9.91 -6.51 21.43
C ARG A 383 9.20 -6.08 20.15
N PHE A 384 7.91 -6.48 20.02
CA PHE A 384 7.00 -5.92 19.05
C PHE A 384 6.41 -4.58 19.53
N TYR A 385 6.46 -4.37 20.85
CA TYR A 385 6.18 -3.13 21.56
C TYR A 385 7.24 -2.97 22.66
N ASP A 386 7.51 -1.75 23.09
CA ASP A 386 8.31 -1.45 24.28
C ASP A 386 7.38 -1.23 25.48
N VAL A 387 7.83 -1.60 26.68
CA VAL A 387 7.10 -1.29 27.92
C VAL A 387 7.02 0.22 28.14
N THR A 388 5.90 0.67 28.70
CA THR A 388 5.65 2.06 29.05
C THR A 388 6.46 2.45 30.29
N GLU A 389 6.52 1.54 31.28
CA GLU A 389 7.30 1.69 32.51
C GLU A 389 7.99 0.35 32.84
N GLY A 390 9.06 0.41 33.62
CA GLY A 390 9.84 -0.77 33.98
C GLY A 390 10.72 -1.28 32.83
N GLU A 391 11.17 -2.53 32.97
CA GLU A 391 12.08 -3.15 31.99
C GLU A 391 11.83 -4.66 31.84
N ILE A 392 12.29 -5.20 30.71
CA ILE A 392 12.33 -6.65 30.44
C ILE A 392 13.76 -7.02 30.14
N LYS A 393 14.25 -8.06 30.82
CA LYS A 393 15.59 -8.60 30.60
C LYS A 393 15.52 -10.01 30.05
N ILE A 394 16.44 -10.35 29.15
CA ILE A 394 16.68 -11.70 28.68
C ILE A 394 18.17 -12.00 28.88
N GLY A 395 18.46 -13.09 29.60
CA GLY A 395 19.82 -13.44 29.98
C GLY A 395 20.53 -12.36 30.81
N GLY A 396 19.79 -11.63 31.66
CA GLY A 396 20.30 -10.54 32.48
C GLY A 396 20.46 -9.20 31.76
N VAL A 397 20.24 -9.15 30.44
CA VAL A 397 20.41 -7.93 29.63
C VAL A 397 19.05 -7.34 29.24
N ASN A 398 18.90 -6.01 29.39
CA ASN A 398 17.68 -5.32 28.97
C ASN A 398 17.48 -5.46 27.45
N ILE A 399 16.30 -5.91 27.03
CA ILE A 399 15.98 -6.13 25.60
C ILE A 399 16.05 -4.86 24.75
N LYS A 400 15.96 -3.67 25.37
CA LYS A 400 16.11 -2.38 24.67
C LYS A 400 17.56 -2.12 24.23
N GLU A 401 18.53 -2.73 24.90
CA GLU A 401 19.96 -2.59 24.59
C GLU A 401 20.42 -3.54 23.50
N MET A 402 19.74 -4.67 23.31
CA MET A 402 20.03 -5.66 22.27
C MET A 402 19.57 -5.17 20.89
N SER A 403 20.29 -5.57 19.83
CA SER A 403 19.73 -5.46 18.48
C SER A 403 18.52 -6.38 18.33
N LEU A 404 17.49 -5.90 17.58
CA LEU A 404 16.29 -6.69 17.34
C LEU A 404 16.59 -8.05 16.68
N LYS A 405 17.63 -8.11 15.84
CA LYS A 405 18.08 -9.33 15.20
C LYS A 405 18.61 -10.33 16.21
N GLN A 406 19.46 -9.89 17.16
CA GLN A 406 20.02 -10.74 18.21
C GLN A 406 18.91 -11.26 19.11
N LEU A 407 18.06 -10.39 19.63
CA LEU A 407 16.92 -10.74 20.48
C LEU A 407 16.03 -11.79 19.81
N ARG A 408 15.59 -11.51 18.59
CA ARG A 408 14.68 -12.41 17.88
C ARG A 408 15.32 -13.71 17.42
N ASN A 409 16.65 -13.75 17.28
CA ASN A 409 17.35 -15.00 17.00
C ASN A 409 17.30 -15.97 18.20
N MET A 410 17.28 -15.46 19.42
CA MET A 410 17.15 -16.28 20.64
C MET A 410 15.74 -16.85 20.84
N ILE A 411 14.73 -16.35 20.11
CA ILE A 411 13.32 -16.65 20.34
C ILE A 411 12.70 -17.35 19.13
N GLY A 412 12.01 -18.46 19.35
CA GLY A 412 11.10 -19.11 18.41
C GLY A 412 9.66 -18.74 18.76
N TYR A 413 8.90 -18.15 17.84
CA TYR A 413 7.54 -17.69 18.10
C TYR A 413 6.51 -18.39 17.24
N VAL A 414 5.45 -18.88 17.87
CA VAL A 414 4.29 -19.48 17.21
C VAL A 414 3.07 -18.65 17.56
N PRO A 415 2.53 -17.90 16.59
CA PRO A 415 1.37 -17.04 16.84
C PRO A 415 0.08 -17.83 16.99
N GLN A 416 -0.91 -17.24 17.66
CA GLN A 416 -2.25 -17.79 17.81
C GLN A 416 -2.89 -18.15 16.46
N LYS A 417 -2.78 -17.28 15.47
CA LYS A 417 -3.23 -17.53 14.11
C LYS A 417 -2.04 -17.85 13.21
N ALA A 418 -1.90 -19.11 12.84
CA ALA A 418 -0.85 -19.53 11.93
C ALA A 418 -0.94 -18.86 10.57
N VAL A 419 0.16 -18.24 10.15
CA VAL A 419 0.30 -17.61 8.82
C VAL A 419 1.33 -18.38 8.02
N LEU A 420 0.90 -18.89 6.85
CA LEU A 420 1.79 -19.52 5.88
C LEU A 420 1.96 -18.60 4.66
N PHE A 421 3.18 -18.59 4.14
CA PHE A 421 3.52 -17.85 2.93
C PHE A 421 3.29 -18.71 1.69
N SER A 422 2.92 -18.08 0.58
CA SER A 422 2.85 -18.76 -0.72
C SER A 422 4.21 -19.34 -1.10
N GLY A 423 4.22 -20.56 -1.60
CA GLY A 423 5.44 -21.29 -1.94
C GLY A 423 5.27 -22.78 -1.64
N THR A 424 6.28 -23.45 -1.10
CA THR A 424 6.23 -24.86 -0.72
C THR A 424 6.16 -25.04 0.80
N ILE A 425 5.82 -26.23 1.28
CA ILE A 425 5.93 -26.61 2.70
C ILE A 425 7.37 -26.44 3.16
N GLU A 426 8.35 -26.94 2.39
CA GLU A 426 9.77 -26.75 2.66
C GLU A 426 10.13 -25.28 2.87
N SER A 427 9.75 -24.38 1.93
CA SER A 427 10.05 -22.96 2.01
C SER A 427 9.44 -22.30 3.27
N ASN A 428 8.29 -22.80 3.71
CA ASN A 428 7.62 -22.33 4.92
C ASN A 428 8.31 -22.80 6.20
N ILE A 429 8.78 -24.04 6.27
CA ILE A 429 9.51 -24.55 7.44
C ILE A 429 10.90 -23.92 7.49
N LYS A 430 11.65 -23.92 6.38
CA LYS A 430 12.98 -23.30 6.27
C LYS A 430 12.98 -21.77 6.47
N TYR A 431 11.80 -21.14 6.56
CA TYR A 431 11.72 -19.73 6.94
C TYR A 431 12.30 -19.47 8.35
N GLY A 432 12.25 -20.47 9.25
CA GLY A 432 12.87 -20.42 10.56
C GLY A 432 14.40 -20.53 10.52
N LYS A 433 14.95 -21.36 9.61
CA LYS A 433 16.38 -21.58 9.39
C LYS A 433 16.62 -21.88 7.92
N LYS A 434 17.16 -20.90 7.18
CA LYS A 434 17.27 -20.96 5.69
C LYS A 434 18.20 -22.06 5.19
N ASP A 435 19.25 -22.35 5.93
CA ASP A 435 20.31 -23.34 5.65
C ASP A 435 20.04 -24.70 6.30
N ALA A 436 18.82 -24.94 6.79
CA ALA A 436 18.45 -26.21 7.37
C ALA A 436 18.57 -27.36 6.37
N THR A 437 19.10 -28.49 6.83
CA THR A 437 19.17 -29.72 6.03
C THR A 437 17.79 -30.35 5.88
N TYR A 438 17.70 -31.36 5.00
CA TYR A 438 16.46 -32.12 4.84
C TYR A 438 16.13 -32.91 6.12
N GLU A 439 17.14 -33.48 6.76
CA GLU A 439 17.04 -34.24 8.02
C GLU A 439 16.52 -33.37 9.17
N GLU A 440 17.07 -32.15 9.31
CA GLU A 440 16.59 -31.17 10.30
C GLU A 440 15.12 -30.80 10.06
N MET A 441 14.73 -30.65 8.79
CA MET A 441 13.35 -30.34 8.43
C MET A 441 12.40 -31.50 8.75
N VAL A 442 12.80 -32.75 8.48
CA VAL A 442 12.05 -33.94 8.83
C VAL A 442 11.92 -34.07 10.35
N GLU A 443 13.02 -33.89 11.10
CA GLU A 443 13.02 -33.90 12.56
C GLU A 443 12.04 -32.89 13.15
N ALA A 444 12.15 -31.61 12.72
CA ALA A 444 11.25 -30.57 13.17
C ALA A 444 9.77 -30.86 12.82
N SER A 445 9.52 -31.50 11.68
CA SER A 445 8.18 -31.91 11.27
C SER A 445 7.63 -33.07 12.08
N LYS A 446 8.47 -34.01 12.51
CA LYS A 446 8.07 -35.09 13.40
C LYS A 446 7.73 -34.59 14.79
N ILE A 447 8.57 -33.73 15.38
CA ILE A 447 8.31 -33.11 16.68
C ILE A 447 6.99 -32.28 16.61
N ALA A 448 6.78 -31.51 15.55
CA ALA A 448 5.56 -30.74 15.35
C ALA A 448 4.33 -31.56 14.96
N GLN A 449 4.42 -32.92 14.94
CA GLN A 449 3.34 -33.80 14.50
C GLN A 449 2.80 -33.49 13.10
N SER A 450 3.64 -32.93 12.21
CA SER A 450 3.28 -32.55 10.86
C SER A 450 3.78 -33.50 9.78
N TYR A 451 4.73 -34.38 10.11
CA TYR A 451 5.37 -35.27 9.15
C TYR A 451 4.40 -36.24 8.46
N ASP A 452 3.50 -36.87 9.19
CA ASP A 452 2.58 -37.88 8.65
C ASP A 452 1.67 -37.33 7.57
N PHE A 453 1.10 -36.10 7.79
CA PHE A 453 0.27 -35.51 6.76
C PHE A 453 1.10 -34.97 5.59
N ILE A 454 2.34 -34.49 5.81
CA ILE A 454 3.23 -34.06 4.74
C ILE A 454 3.60 -35.24 3.85
N ASP A 455 3.96 -36.37 4.46
CA ASP A 455 4.35 -37.60 3.75
C ASP A 455 3.19 -38.22 2.95
N SER A 456 1.96 -37.99 3.38
CA SER A 456 0.74 -38.40 2.67
C SER A 456 0.40 -37.55 1.43
N LEU A 457 1.07 -36.41 1.22
CA LEU A 457 0.90 -35.58 0.03
C LEU A 457 1.77 -36.09 -1.13
N ASP A 458 1.28 -35.97 -2.37
CA ASP A 458 1.98 -36.43 -3.57
C ASP A 458 3.39 -35.83 -3.69
N ASP A 459 3.51 -34.50 -3.49
CA ASP A 459 4.76 -33.76 -3.58
C ASP A 459 5.47 -33.59 -2.23
N LYS A 460 4.98 -34.19 -1.15
CA LYS A 460 5.53 -34.13 0.21
C LYS A 460 5.91 -32.67 0.60
N PHE A 461 7.18 -32.42 0.97
CA PHE A 461 7.68 -31.09 1.34
C PHE A 461 7.64 -30.07 0.19
N ASN A 462 7.61 -30.53 -1.08
CA ASN A 462 7.47 -29.65 -2.26
C ASN A 462 6.03 -29.24 -2.55
N SER A 463 5.05 -29.79 -1.81
CA SER A 463 3.63 -29.46 -1.97
C SER A 463 3.39 -27.98 -1.83
N GLN A 464 2.58 -27.43 -2.75
CA GLN A 464 2.32 -26.00 -2.84
C GLN A 464 1.44 -25.49 -1.70
N VAL A 465 1.85 -24.36 -1.14
CA VAL A 465 1.10 -23.60 -0.13
C VAL A 465 0.47 -22.39 -0.82
N ALA A 466 -0.86 -22.35 -0.89
CA ALA A 466 -1.59 -21.20 -1.42
C ALA A 466 -1.46 -19.99 -0.48
N GLN A 467 -1.84 -18.82 -0.96
CA GLN A 467 -1.79 -17.56 -0.18
C GLN A 467 -2.54 -17.71 1.16
N GLY A 468 -1.82 -17.49 2.27
CA GLY A 468 -2.35 -17.68 3.62
C GLY A 468 -2.64 -19.14 4.00
N GLY A 469 -2.13 -20.10 3.22
CA GLY A 469 -2.33 -21.53 3.45
C GLY A 469 -3.79 -21.98 3.33
N THR A 470 -4.59 -21.37 2.45
CA THR A 470 -6.04 -21.65 2.32
C THR A 470 -6.35 -23.10 1.92
N ASN A 471 -5.38 -23.81 1.37
CA ASN A 471 -5.45 -25.22 1.01
C ASN A 471 -5.13 -26.19 2.16
N PHE A 472 -4.82 -25.68 3.36
CA PHE A 472 -4.57 -26.49 4.56
C PHE A 472 -5.60 -26.21 5.65
N SER A 473 -5.90 -27.23 6.46
CA SER A 473 -6.76 -27.09 7.65
C SER A 473 -6.09 -26.20 8.72
N GLY A 474 -6.86 -25.67 9.67
CA GLY A 474 -6.34 -24.88 10.78
C GLY A 474 -5.24 -25.61 11.57
N GLY A 475 -5.48 -26.86 11.92
CA GLY A 475 -4.51 -27.69 12.64
C GLY A 475 -3.25 -28.01 11.83
N GLN A 476 -3.36 -28.22 10.50
CA GLN A 476 -2.20 -28.40 9.63
C GLN A 476 -1.33 -27.14 9.57
N LYS A 477 -1.97 -25.95 9.39
CA LYS A 477 -1.25 -24.67 9.42
C LYS A 477 -0.52 -24.46 10.73
N GLN A 478 -1.17 -24.78 11.84
CA GLN A 478 -0.59 -24.60 13.17
C GLN A 478 0.64 -25.49 13.36
N ARG A 479 0.55 -26.77 12.97
CA ARG A 479 1.67 -27.71 13.04
C ARG A 479 2.84 -27.27 12.14
N LEU A 480 2.60 -26.78 10.94
CA LEU A 480 3.65 -26.20 10.08
C LEU A 480 4.28 -24.93 10.70
N SER A 481 3.49 -24.11 11.38
CA SER A 481 4.01 -22.94 12.10
C SER A 481 4.86 -23.34 13.30
N ILE A 482 4.49 -24.41 13.99
CA ILE A 482 5.28 -25.01 15.08
C ILE A 482 6.59 -25.58 14.53
N ALA A 483 6.55 -26.36 13.44
CA ALA A 483 7.76 -26.90 12.79
C ALA A 483 8.75 -25.77 12.39
N ARG A 484 8.22 -24.64 11.89
CA ARG A 484 9.02 -23.42 11.59
C ARG A 484 9.73 -22.85 12.81
N ALA A 485 9.11 -22.90 13.99
CA ALA A 485 9.73 -22.43 15.22
C ALA A 485 10.77 -23.43 15.73
N ILE A 486 10.48 -24.74 15.64
CA ILE A 486 11.35 -25.82 16.12
C ILE A 486 12.65 -25.90 15.32
N ILE A 487 12.59 -25.82 13.98
CA ILE A 487 13.78 -25.95 13.11
C ILE A 487 14.85 -24.89 13.42
N LYS A 488 14.45 -23.79 14.03
CA LYS A 488 15.33 -22.71 14.45
C LYS A 488 16.23 -23.08 15.63
N LYS A 489 15.81 -24.04 16.48
CA LYS A 489 16.47 -24.48 17.74
C LYS A 489 16.83 -23.28 18.63
N PRO A 490 15.86 -22.39 18.98
CA PRO A 490 16.10 -21.20 19.77
C PRO A 490 16.26 -21.53 21.26
N GLN A 491 16.74 -20.55 22.03
CA GLN A 491 16.87 -20.65 23.49
C GLN A 491 15.53 -20.48 24.23
N ILE A 492 14.57 -19.78 23.59
CA ILE A 492 13.24 -19.48 24.14
C ILE A 492 12.19 -19.80 23.09
N TYR A 493 11.18 -20.57 23.47
CA TYR A 493 9.99 -20.80 22.64
C TYR A 493 8.80 -20.04 23.24
N LEU A 494 8.07 -19.33 22.39
CA LEU A 494 6.86 -18.63 22.76
C LEU A 494 5.68 -19.17 21.94
N PHE A 495 4.73 -19.81 22.60
CA PHE A 495 3.52 -20.36 22.00
C PHE A 495 2.30 -19.53 22.42
N ASP A 496 1.69 -18.81 21.49
CA ASP A 496 0.52 -17.97 21.73
C ASP A 496 -0.76 -18.75 21.37
N ASP A 497 -1.39 -19.38 22.34
CA ASP A 497 -2.61 -20.21 22.20
C ASP A 497 -2.56 -21.19 21.01
N SER A 498 -1.34 -21.74 20.77
CA SER A 498 -1.02 -22.44 19.53
C SER A 498 -1.57 -23.86 19.47
N PHE A 499 -2.09 -24.39 20.57
CA PHE A 499 -2.60 -25.75 20.68
C PHE A 499 -4.13 -25.84 20.55
N SER A 500 -4.84 -24.72 20.65
CA SER A 500 -6.32 -24.66 20.63
C SER A 500 -6.95 -25.16 19.32
N ALA A 501 -6.22 -25.05 18.20
CA ALA A 501 -6.66 -25.51 16.88
C ALA A 501 -6.43 -27.01 16.62
N LEU A 502 -5.81 -27.73 17.55
CA LEU A 502 -5.47 -29.14 17.43
C LEU A 502 -6.54 -30.02 18.11
N ASP A 503 -6.71 -31.23 17.58
CA ASP A 503 -7.47 -32.27 18.28
C ASP A 503 -6.70 -32.78 19.50
N TYR A 504 -7.43 -33.33 20.48
CA TYR A 504 -6.89 -33.73 21.77
C TYR A 504 -5.72 -34.74 21.67
N LYS A 505 -5.81 -35.70 20.73
CA LYS A 505 -4.77 -36.71 20.54
C LYS A 505 -3.48 -36.14 19.98
N THR A 506 -3.60 -35.27 18.99
CA THR A 506 -2.47 -34.57 18.37
C THR A 506 -1.84 -33.57 19.34
N ASP A 507 -2.67 -32.82 20.12
CA ASP A 507 -2.21 -31.90 21.15
C ASP A 507 -1.37 -32.62 22.22
N LYS A 508 -1.86 -33.78 22.74
CA LYS A 508 -1.13 -34.57 23.73
C LYS A 508 0.23 -35.06 23.20
N LYS A 509 0.25 -35.69 22.01
CA LYS A 509 1.50 -36.16 21.38
C LYS A 509 2.49 -35.04 21.11
N LEU A 510 1.99 -33.88 20.68
CA LEU A 510 2.82 -32.72 20.42
C LEU A 510 3.49 -32.22 21.72
N ARG A 511 2.75 -32.12 22.81
CA ARG A 511 3.29 -31.68 24.11
C ARG A 511 4.34 -32.67 24.64
N GLU A 512 4.06 -33.97 24.60
CA GLU A 512 5.03 -34.99 24.95
C GLU A 512 6.32 -34.86 24.12
N ALA A 513 6.21 -34.65 22.80
CA ALA A 513 7.36 -34.45 21.93
C ALA A 513 8.12 -33.13 22.22
N LEU A 514 7.41 -32.05 22.59
CA LEU A 514 8.04 -30.80 22.99
C LEU A 514 8.79 -30.92 24.32
N GLU A 515 8.17 -31.53 25.33
CA GLU A 515 8.82 -31.82 26.65
C GLU A 515 10.09 -32.66 26.49
N GLU A 516 10.09 -33.64 25.60
CA GLU A 516 11.25 -34.50 25.36
C GLU A 516 12.39 -33.75 24.63
N ASN A 517 12.06 -32.90 23.64
CA ASN A 517 13.06 -32.32 22.74
C ASN A 517 13.46 -30.86 23.08
N MET A 518 12.83 -30.23 24.09
CA MET A 518 13.09 -28.84 24.46
C MET A 518 13.62 -28.64 25.88
N LYS A 519 14.16 -29.68 26.52
CA LYS A 519 14.63 -29.65 27.93
C LYS A 519 15.66 -28.55 28.23
N ASP A 520 16.47 -28.20 27.24
CA ASP A 520 17.50 -27.16 27.38
C ASP A 520 17.02 -25.74 27.03
N SER A 521 15.75 -25.60 26.56
CA SER A 521 15.16 -24.36 26.14
C SER A 521 14.05 -23.92 27.08
N THR A 522 13.93 -22.63 27.29
CA THR A 522 12.80 -22.06 28.05
C THR A 522 11.56 -22.03 27.16
N VAL A 523 10.44 -22.50 27.71
CA VAL A 523 9.17 -22.59 26.97
C VAL A 523 8.11 -21.74 27.68
N VAL A 524 7.50 -20.80 26.96
CA VAL A 524 6.37 -20.00 27.46
C VAL A 524 5.13 -20.31 26.63
N ILE A 525 4.10 -20.84 27.30
CA ILE A 525 2.85 -21.28 26.67
C ILE A 525 1.71 -20.39 27.17
N VAL A 526 1.14 -19.60 26.30
CA VAL A 526 -0.17 -18.98 26.54
C VAL A 526 -1.24 -20.01 26.24
N ALA A 527 -2.08 -20.31 27.21
CA ALA A 527 -3.17 -21.26 27.07
C ALA A 527 -4.49 -20.72 27.64
N GLN A 528 -5.58 -21.21 27.08
CA GLN A 528 -6.94 -21.02 27.59
C GLN A 528 -7.47 -22.29 28.25
N ARG A 529 -6.85 -23.44 27.94
CA ARG A 529 -7.22 -24.75 28.49
C ARG A 529 -6.32 -25.11 29.66
N VAL A 530 -6.94 -25.43 30.79
CA VAL A 530 -6.26 -25.87 32.01
C VAL A 530 -5.42 -27.12 31.74
N SER A 531 -5.94 -28.10 30.99
CA SER A 531 -5.22 -29.34 30.64
C SER A 531 -3.87 -29.10 29.94
N THR A 532 -3.65 -27.94 29.36
CA THR A 532 -2.38 -27.57 28.68
C THR A 532 -1.31 -27.12 29.68
N VAL A 533 -1.71 -26.68 30.88
CA VAL A 533 -0.82 -26.01 31.85
C VAL A 533 -0.54 -26.82 33.12
N LEU A 534 -1.21 -27.96 33.30
CA LEU A 534 -1.10 -28.75 34.53
C LEU A 534 0.34 -29.20 34.86
N ASN A 535 1.14 -29.52 33.83
CA ASN A 535 2.52 -29.99 33.97
C ASN A 535 3.57 -28.88 33.88
N ALA A 536 3.16 -27.61 33.82
CA ALA A 536 4.11 -26.52 33.75
C ALA A 536 4.89 -26.37 35.07
N ASP A 537 6.20 -26.09 34.97
CA ASP A 537 7.05 -25.83 36.15
C ASP A 537 6.57 -24.60 36.91
N LYS A 538 5.95 -23.65 36.19
CA LYS A 538 5.39 -22.43 36.77
C LYS A 538 4.19 -21.96 35.94
N ILE A 539 3.16 -21.55 36.63
CA ILE A 539 1.96 -20.93 36.03
C ILE A 539 1.90 -19.48 36.46
N LEU A 540 1.71 -18.59 35.51
CA LEU A 540 1.38 -17.17 35.74
C LEU A 540 -0.12 -17.01 35.49
N PHE A 541 -0.89 -16.83 36.55
CA PHE A 541 -2.32 -16.58 36.46
C PHE A 541 -2.56 -15.07 36.38
N ILE A 542 -3.04 -14.63 35.21
CA ILE A 542 -3.22 -13.21 34.89
C ILE A 542 -4.70 -12.89 34.76
N ASP A 543 -5.13 -11.90 35.49
CA ASP A 543 -6.45 -11.32 35.34
C ASP A 543 -6.36 -9.79 35.35
N ASP A 544 -7.20 -9.17 34.51
CA ASP A 544 -7.27 -7.70 34.32
C ASP A 544 -5.88 -7.01 34.24
N GLY A 545 -4.97 -7.64 33.48
CA GLY A 545 -3.63 -7.10 33.24
C GLY A 545 -2.64 -7.19 34.42
N LYS A 546 -2.96 -7.95 35.46
CA LYS A 546 -2.10 -8.17 36.63
C LYS A 546 -1.84 -9.65 36.87
N ILE A 547 -0.70 -9.99 37.45
CA ILE A 547 -0.45 -11.32 37.98
C ILE A 547 -1.18 -11.44 39.31
N ILE A 548 -2.22 -12.26 39.35
CA ILE A 548 -2.99 -12.55 40.55
C ILE A 548 -2.24 -13.56 41.42
N ALA A 549 -1.69 -14.61 40.76
CA ALA A 549 -0.91 -15.62 41.46
C ALA A 549 0.13 -16.25 40.51
N GLN A 550 1.22 -16.77 41.08
CA GLN A 550 2.26 -17.50 40.35
C GLN A 550 2.79 -18.65 41.18
N GLY A 551 2.98 -19.80 40.57
CA GLY A 551 3.49 -21.03 41.22
C GLY A 551 3.19 -22.25 40.37
N THR A 552 3.36 -23.43 40.93
CA THR A 552 2.94 -24.73 40.33
C THR A 552 1.41 -24.88 40.37
N HIS A 553 0.88 -25.83 39.61
CA HIS A 553 -0.55 -26.13 39.65
C HIS A 553 -1.02 -26.46 41.09
N SER A 554 -0.25 -27.27 41.81
CA SER A 554 -0.55 -27.65 43.19
C SER A 554 -0.58 -26.46 44.16
N GLU A 555 0.38 -25.58 44.06
CA GLU A 555 0.44 -24.34 44.87
C GLU A 555 -0.75 -23.45 44.61
N LEU A 556 -1.04 -23.20 43.32
CA LEU A 556 -2.14 -22.31 42.94
C LEU A 556 -3.53 -22.89 43.26
N TYR A 557 -3.72 -24.18 43.07
CA TYR A 557 -4.98 -24.85 43.37
C TYR A 557 -5.34 -24.77 44.86
N ASN A 558 -4.32 -24.74 45.74
CA ASN A 558 -4.51 -24.65 47.17
C ASN A 558 -4.54 -23.20 47.71
N SER A 559 -3.95 -22.23 47.01
CA SER A 559 -3.74 -20.87 47.54
C SER A 559 -4.56 -19.79 46.82
N CYS A 560 -5.09 -20.03 45.60
CA CYS A 560 -5.78 -19.03 44.79
C CYS A 560 -7.18 -19.57 44.41
N GLU A 561 -8.21 -18.97 44.99
CA GLU A 561 -9.59 -19.39 44.77
C GLU A 561 -10.02 -19.14 43.32
N GLU A 562 -9.63 -17.99 42.74
CA GLU A 562 -9.94 -17.65 41.34
C GLU A 562 -9.31 -18.65 40.36
N TYR A 563 -8.08 -19.10 40.63
CA TYR A 563 -7.44 -20.13 39.82
C TYR A 563 -8.19 -21.46 39.94
N LYS A 564 -8.58 -21.84 41.15
CA LYS A 564 -9.34 -23.07 41.45
C LYS A 564 -10.71 -23.06 40.73
N GLU A 565 -11.43 -21.94 40.73
CA GLU A 565 -12.67 -21.80 39.98
C GLU A 565 -12.48 -22.02 38.48
N VAL A 566 -11.43 -21.44 37.89
CA VAL A 566 -11.11 -21.63 36.48
C VAL A 566 -10.76 -23.09 36.17
N VAL A 567 -10.03 -23.79 37.07
CA VAL A 567 -9.71 -25.21 36.94
C VAL A 567 -10.97 -26.04 36.96
N LEU A 568 -11.81 -25.89 37.99
CA LEU A 568 -13.05 -26.65 38.17
C LEU A 568 -14.11 -26.37 37.10
N SER A 569 -14.04 -25.23 36.42
CA SER A 569 -14.90 -24.95 35.26
C SER A 569 -14.56 -25.77 34.02
N GLN A 570 -13.36 -26.36 33.96
CA GLN A 570 -12.86 -27.05 32.76
C GLN A 570 -12.57 -28.53 32.95
N ILE A 571 -12.21 -28.95 34.15
CA ILE A 571 -11.89 -30.35 34.48
C ILE A 571 -12.58 -30.76 35.80
N THR A 572 -12.73 -32.06 35.99
CA THR A 572 -13.30 -32.62 37.23
C THR A 572 -12.35 -32.43 38.41
N GLU A 573 -12.91 -32.37 39.62
CA GLU A 573 -12.12 -32.24 40.85
C GLU A 573 -11.15 -33.41 41.02
N GLU A 574 -11.54 -34.63 40.63
CA GLU A 574 -10.69 -35.80 40.66
C GLU A 574 -9.47 -35.67 39.73
N GLU A 575 -9.68 -35.11 38.53
CA GLU A 575 -8.61 -34.85 37.58
C GLU A 575 -7.69 -33.73 38.06
N ALA A 576 -8.25 -32.67 38.67
CA ALA A 576 -7.47 -31.61 39.26
C ALA A 576 -6.55 -32.11 40.38
N ILE A 577 -7.10 -32.87 41.34
CA ILE A 577 -6.35 -33.40 42.49
C ILE A 577 -5.31 -34.46 42.08
N LYS A 578 -5.57 -35.24 41.05
CA LYS A 578 -4.58 -36.25 40.56
C LYS A 578 -3.29 -35.58 40.10
N ASN A 579 -3.34 -34.36 39.64
CA ASN A 579 -2.18 -33.57 39.20
C ASN A 579 -1.62 -32.66 40.32
N VAL A 580 -2.23 -32.67 41.53
CA VAL A 580 -1.74 -31.94 42.72
C VAL A 580 -0.65 -32.77 43.45
N LYS A 581 -0.51 -34.05 43.11
CA LYS A 581 0.54 -34.93 43.63
C LYS A 581 1.76 -34.91 42.71
#